data_94394b5377672f9c56420db7d98c9762
#
_entry.id   94394b5377672f9c56420db7d98c9762
#
_cell.length_a   1.000
_cell.length_b   1.000
_cell.length_c   1.000
_cell.angle_alpha   90.00
_cell.angle_beta   90.00
_cell.angle_gamma   90.00
#
_symmetry.space_group_name_H-M   'P 1'
#
loop_
_entity.id
_entity.type
_entity.pdbx_description
1 polymer ?
#
loop_
_entity_poly.entity_id
_entity_poly.type
_entity_poly.pdbx_seq_one_letter_code
_entity_poly.pdbx_strand_id
1 'polypeptide(L)'
;MRKGLGVALCVAGVYLIAGAFTVTASVPAPDWVKDEAAGIAEARQAGKPAMIDFYADWCAACVELDCYTYSDPKVRERLKAFVSVKVDFTKESEATQAMQKKYRLVGLPTVLFFDGQGNELPQKRLTGFVPPERFLAHIEDIQ
;
A
#
# COMPACT_ATOMS: atom_id res chain seq x y z
N MET A 1 -30.74 7.54 -51.35
CA MET A 1 -29.89 8.36 -50.47
C MET A 1 -30.17 8.19 -48.94
N ARG A 2 -30.95 7.21 -48.47
CA ARG A 2 -31.29 7.02 -47.06
C ARG A 2 -30.40 5.98 -46.30
N LYS A 3 -29.55 5.24 -47.03
CA LYS A 3 -28.72 4.17 -46.44
C LYS A 3 -27.34 4.65 -45.89
N GLY A 4 -26.87 5.82 -46.30
CA GLY A 4 -25.59 6.36 -45.84
C GLY A 4 -25.64 7.08 -44.46
N LEU A 5 -26.81 7.60 -44.07
CA LEU A 5 -26.96 8.35 -42.82
C LEU A 5 -26.91 7.43 -41.57
N GLY A 6 -27.45 6.20 -41.72
CA GLY A 6 -27.44 5.22 -40.63
C GLY A 6 -26.04 4.69 -40.28
N VAL A 7 -25.16 4.52 -41.26
CA VAL A 7 -23.78 4.08 -41.04
C VAL A 7 -22.95 5.16 -40.36
N ALA A 8 -23.14 6.43 -40.74
CA ALA A 8 -22.44 7.55 -40.13
C ALA A 8 -22.83 7.74 -38.68
N LEU A 9 -24.10 7.54 -38.30
CA LEU A 9 -24.56 7.59 -36.90
C LEU A 9 -24.04 6.42 -36.06
N CYS A 10 -23.93 5.21 -36.62
CA CYS A 10 -23.34 4.08 -35.91
C CYS A 10 -21.84 4.26 -35.66
N VAL A 11 -21.11 4.78 -36.64
CA VAL A 11 -19.65 5.06 -36.46
C VAL A 11 -19.42 6.16 -35.42
N ALA A 12 -20.24 7.21 -35.45
CA ALA A 12 -20.15 8.28 -34.43
C ALA A 12 -20.49 7.78 -33.03
N GLY A 13 -21.50 6.88 -32.91
CA GLY A 13 -21.89 6.25 -31.65
C GLY A 13 -20.79 5.36 -31.07
N VAL A 14 -20.10 4.57 -31.89
CA VAL A 14 -18.98 3.73 -31.47
C VAL A 14 -17.79 4.58 -31.04
N TYR A 15 -17.51 5.70 -31.69
CA TYR A 15 -16.44 6.62 -31.32
C TYR A 15 -16.69 7.31 -29.97
N LEU A 16 -17.95 7.68 -29.69
CA LEU A 16 -18.35 8.30 -28.42
C LEU A 16 -18.30 7.29 -27.26
N ILE A 17 -18.61 6.02 -27.50
CA ILE A 17 -18.52 4.96 -26.48
C ILE A 17 -17.05 4.58 -26.23
N ALA A 18 -16.21 4.54 -27.26
CA ALA A 18 -14.78 4.27 -27.12
C ALA A 18 -14.03 5.39 -26.38
N GLY A 19 -14.48 6.65 -26.51
CA GLY A 19 -13.92 7.80 -25.78
C GLY A 19 -14.29 7.85 -24.30
N ALA A 20 -15.29 7.08 -23.86
CA ALA A 20 -15.72 7.04 -22.46
C ALA A 20 -14.93 6.05 -21.59
N PHE A 21 -14.10 5.18 -22.16
CA PHE A 21 -13.10 4.42 -21.44
C PHE A 21 -11.90 5.32 -21.15
N THR A 22 -12.05 6.27 -20.25
CA THR A 22 -10.90 6.84 -19.57
C THR A 22 -10.26 5.69 -18.81
N VAL A 23 -9.14 5.18 -19.34
CA VAL A 23 -8.23 4.32 -18.59
C VAL A 23 -7.76 5.18 -17.42
N THR A 24 -8.42 5.05 -16.29
CA THR A 24 -7.89 5.56 -15.02
C THR A 24 -6.55 4.86 -14.86
N ALA A 25 -5.45 5.60 -15.08
CA ALA A 25 -4.13 5.07 -14.85
C ALA A 25 -4.11 4.57 -13.40
N SER A 26 -4.10 3.26 -13.22
CA SER A 26 -4.04 2.67 -11.88
C SER A 26 -2.72 3.09 -11.28
N VAL A 27 -2.77 3.76 -10.13
CA VAL A 27 -1.55 4.06 -9.37
C VAL A 27 -0.87 2.72 -9.07
N PRO A 28 0.41 2.53 -9.45
CA PRO A 28 1.10 1.26 -9.21
C PRO A 28 1.08 0.91 -7.72
N ALA A 29 1.13 -0.38 -7.41
CA ALA A 29 1.30 -0.83 -6.03
C ALA A 29 2.56 -0.21 -5.43
N PRO A 30 2.63 -0.03 -4.11
CA PRO A 30 3.87 0.40 -3.46
C PRO A 30 5.04 -0.52 -3.82
N ASP A 31 6.21 0.06 -4.06
CA ASP A 31 7.44 -0.71 -4.23
C ASP A 31 7.86 -1.26 -2.87
N TRP A 32 7.49 -2.51 -2.60
CA TRP A 32 7.74 -3.16 -1.33
C TRP A 32 9.18 -3.63 -1.19
N VAL A 33 9.95 -3.02 -0.29
CA VAL A 33 11.22 -3.56 0.18
C VAL A 33 10.93 -4.79 1.05
N LYS A 34 11.64 -5.90 0.83
CA LYS A 34 11.38 -7.16 1.54
C LYS A 34 12.25 -7.37 2.76
N ASP A 35 13.36 -6.64 2.85
CA ASP A 35 14.29 -6.69 3.97
C ASP A 35 14.08 -5.47 4.88
N GLU A 36 13.84 -5.72 6.16
CA GLU A 36 13.56 -4.67 7.15
C GLU A 36 14.74 -3.72 7.34
N ALA A 37 15.95 -4.28 7.47
CA ALA A 37 17.14 -3.48 7.74
C ALA A 37 17.50 -2.61 6.52
N ALA A 38 17.38 -3.18 5.31
CA ALA A 38 17.59 -2.44 4.06
C ALA A 38 16.57 -1.31 3.91
N GLY A 39 15.29 -1.55 4.19
CA GLY A 39 14.26 -0.53 4.09
C GLY A 39 14.46 0.63 5.07
N ILE A 40 14.82 0.34 6.32
CA ILE A 40 15.14 1.39 7.30
C ILE A 40 16.39 2.18 6.91
N ALA A 41 17.42 1.50 6.36
CA ALA A 41 18.62 2.17 5.88
C ALA A 41 18.32 3.10 4.69
N GLU A 42 17.51 2.64 3.73
CA GLU A 42 17.06 3.41 2.58
C GLU A 42 16.27 4.66 3.03
N ALA A 43 15.34 4.49 3.96
CA ALA A 43 14.54 5.58 4.51
C ALA A 43 15.42 6.67 5.14
N ARG A 44 16.40 6.27 5.96
CA ARG A 44 17.37 7.19 6.57
C ARG A 44 18.21 7.95 5.55
N GLN A 45 18.71 7.24 4.52
CA GLN A 45 19.50 7.88 3.46
C GLN A 45 18.68 8.89 2.66
N ALA A 46 17.41 8.58 2.41
CA ALA A 46 16.51 9.44 1.66
C ALA A 46 15.89 10.56 2.53
N GLY A 47 16.05 10.51 3.86
CA GLY A 47 15.35 11.40 4.80
C GLY A 47 13.83 11.24 4.73
N LYS A 48 13.35 10.04 4.38
CA LYS A 48 11.92 9.72 4.25
C LYS A 48 11.43 8.90 5.45
N PRO A 49 10.15 9.03 5.80
CA PRO A 49 9.56 8.11 6.76
C PRO A 49 9.51 6.69 6.18
N ALA A 50 9.53 5.69 7.05
CA ALA A 50 9.34 4.30 6.67
C ALA A 50 8.06 3.73 7.27
N MET A 51 7.47 2.78 6.54
CA MET A 51 6.37 1.95 7.00
C MET A 51 6.79 0.48 6.88
N ILE A 52 6.61 -0.30 7.95
CA ILE A 52 6.86 -1.75 7.92
C ILE A 52 5.56 -2.48 8.20
N ASP A 53 5.11 -3.28 7.25
CA ASP A 53 3.97 -4.18 7.38
C ASP A 53 4.44 -5.61 7.63
N PHE A 54 4.12 -6.16 8.80
CA PHE A 54 4.35 -7.56 9.14
C PHE A 54 3.08 -8.34 8.81
N TYR A 55 3.17 -9.27 7.88
CA TYR A 55 2.05 -10.02 7.34
C TYR A 55 2.32 -11.53 7.28
N ALA A 56 1.28 -12.30 7.02
CA ALA A 56 1.39 -13.71 6.65
C ALA A 56 0.28 -14.09 5.66
N ASP A 57 0.54 -15.06 4.78
CA ASP A 57 -0.42 -15.51 3.77
C ASP A 57 -1.71 -16.11 4.36
N TRP A 58 -1.63 -16.70 5.54
CA TRP A 58 -2.77 -17.26 6.26
C TRP A 58 -3.56 -16.24 7.08
N CYS A 59 -3.13 -14.98 7.12
CA CYS A 59 -3.73 -13.92 7.92
C CYS A 59 -4.83 -13.20 7.12
N ALA A 60 -6.10 -13.47 7.40
CA ALA A 60 -7.24 -12.88 6.68
C ALA A 60 -7.25 -11.34 6.73
N ALA A 61 -6.97 -10.73 7.89
CA ALA A 61 -6.91 -9.28 8.02
C ALA A 61 -5.74 -8.65 7.25
N CYS A 62 -4.64 -9.41 7.01
CA CYS A 62 -3.53 -8.97 6.14
C CYS A 62 -3.98 -8.92 4.69
N VAL A 63 -4.72 -9.94 4.23
CA VAL A 63 -5.31 -9.97 2.88
C VAL A 63 -6.30 -8.81 2.69
N GLU A 64 -7.14 -8.53 3.68
CA GLU A 64 -8.06 -7.38 3.64
C GLU A 64 -7.31 -6.05 3.54
N LEU A 65 -6.22 -5.88 4.28
CA LEU A 65 -5.38 -4.69 4.24
C LEU A 65 -4.78 -4.48 2.84
N ASP A 66 -4.28 -5.56 2.22
CA ASP A 66 -3.76 -5.53 0.85
C ASP A 66 -4.85 -5.21 -0.18
N CYS A 67 -6.00 -5.91 -0.08
CA CYS A 67 -7.06 -5.82 -1.08
C CYS A 67 -7.85 -4.52 -1.02
N TYR A 68 -8.01 -3.93 0.15
CA TYR A 68 -8.88 -2.76 0.30
C TYR A 68 -8.11 -1.48 0.64
N THR A 69 -7.07 -1.54 1.47
CA THR A 69 -6.35 -0.35 1.92
C THR A 69 -5.17 -0.03 1.02
N TYR A 70 -4.24 -0.96 0.84
CA TYR A 70 -3.06 -0.71 0.00
C TYR A 70 -3.38 -0.70 -1.51
N SER A 71 -4.53 -1.21 -1.92
CA SER A 71 -5.03 -1.08 -3.30
C SER A 71 -5.68 0.27 -3.59
N ASP A 72 -6.09 1.03 -2.57
CA ASP A 72 -6.73 2.33 -2.75
C ASP A 72 -5.78 3.34 -3.41
N PRO A 73 -6.20 4.06 -4.47
CA PRO A 73 -5.34 4.98 -5.20
C PRO A 73 -4.79 6.12 -4.35
N LYS A 74 -5.57 6.64 -3.38
CA LYS A 74 -5.13 7.73 -2.49
C LYS A 74 -4.09 7.24 -1.48
N VAL A 75 -4.27 6.01 -0.97
CA VAL A 75 -3.29 5.38 -0.09
C VAL A 75 -1.97 5.14 -0.84
N ARG A 76 -2.03 4.58 -2.04
CA ARG A 76 -0.85 4.39 -2.90
C ARG A 76 -0.12 5.69 -3.18
N GLU A 77 -0.86 6.75 -3.50
CA GLU A 77 -0.26 8.07 -3.75
C GLU A 77 0.45 8.60 -2.50
N ARG A 78 -0.19 8.48 -1.32
CA ARG A 78 0.41 8.92 -0.05
C ARG A 78 1.64 8.10 0.31
N LEU A 79 1.63 6.79 0.05
CA LEU A 79 2.75 5.89 0.36
C LEU A 79 4.00 6.14 -0.50
N LYS A 80 3.93 6.87 -1.61
CA LYS A 80 5.12 7.30 -2.37
C LYS A 80 6.08 8.18 -1.55
N ALA A 81 5.56 8.84 -0.52
CA ALA A 81 6.39 9.63 0.40
C ALA A 81 7.13 8.74 1.42
N PHE A 82 6.79 7.47 1.54
CA PHE A 82 7.39 6.51 2.46
C PHE A 82 8.31 5.53 1.75
N VAL A 83 9.27 4.99 2.46
CA VAL A 83 9.86 3.70 2.12
C VAL A 83 8.97 2.62 2.71
N SER A 84 8.31 1.84 1.85
CA SER A 84 7.36 0.81 2.24
C SER A 84 8.05 -0.55 2.32
N VAL A 85 8.05 -1.15 3.49
CA VAL A 85 8.67 -2.45 3.78
C VAL A 85 7.58 -3.47 4.08
N LYS A 86 7.72 -4.68 3.56
CA LYS A 86 6.77 -5.78 3.80
C LYS A 86 7.52 -7.04 4.22
N VAL A 87 7.29 -7.48 5.45
CA VAL A 87 8.02 -8.61 6.07
C VAL A 87 7.08 -9.80 6.22
N ASP A 88 7.49 -10.92 5.64
CA ASP A 88 6.72 -12.16 5.60
C ASP A 88 6.93 -13.03 6.85
N PHE A 89 5.84 -13.27 7.57
CA PHE A 89 5.75 -14.14 8.75
C PHE A 89 4.96 -15.42 8.47
N THR A 90 4.76 -15.77 7.18
CA THR A 90 4.03 -16.97 6.78
C THR A 90 4.65 -18.24 7.36
N LYS A 91 5.99 -18.27 7.39
CA LYS A 91 6.77 -19.37 7.98
C LYS A 91 7.53 -18.89 9.21
N GLU A 92 7.42 -19.64 10.28
CA GLU A 92 8.23 -19.40 11.46
C GLU A 92 9.71 -19.72 11.19
N SER A 93 10.59 -18.83 11.66
CA SER A 93 12.05 -18.95 11.54
C SER A 93 12.73 -18.22 12.71
N GLU A 94 14.01 -18.45 12.92
CA GLU A 94 14.78 -17.68 13.91
C GLU A 94 14.74 -16.18 13.62
N ALA A 95 14.76 -15.80 12.34
CA ALA A 95 14.68 -14.39 11.93
C ALA A 95 13.32 -13.77 12.28
N THR A 96 12.19 -14.45 11.99
CA THR A 96 10.86 -13.95 12.34
C THR A 96 10.65 -13.89 13.85
N GLN A 97 11.16 -14.87 14.60
CA GLN A 97 11.12 -14.88 16.07
C GLN A 97 11.94 -13.71 16.66
N ALA A 98 13.13 -13.44 16.11
CA ALA A 98 13.96 -12.32 16.52
C ALA A 98 13.26 -10.97 16.27
N MET A 99 12.63 -10.80 15.09
CA MET A 99 11.85 -9.60 14.75
C MET A 99 10.62 -9.46 15.64
N GLN A 100 9.92 -10.57 15.95
CA GLN A 100 8.77 -10.57 16.86
C GLN A 100 9.17 -10.02 18.25
N LYS A 101 10.31 -10.47 18.76
CA LYS A 101 10.85 -9.97 20.03
C LYS A 101 11.31 -8.51 19.94
N LYS A 102 12.05 -8.16 18.88
CA LYS A 102 12.57 -6.80 18.61
C LYS A 102 11.46 -5.76 18.63
N TYR A 103 10.39 -6.03 17.89
CA TYR A 103 9.26 -5.10 17.73
C TYR A 103 8.09 -5.37 18.66
N ARG A 104 8.20 -6.38 19.54
CA ARG A 104 7.13 -6.78 20.48
C ARG A 104 5.81 -7.00 19.75
N LEU A 105 5.85 -7.77 18.65
CA LEU A 105 4.67 -8.05 17.86
C LEU A 105 3.76 -9.03 18.60
N VAL A 106 2.49 -8.66 18.77
CA VAL A 106 1.48 -9.48 19.47
C VAL A 106 0.52 -10.19 18.51
N GLY A 107 0.54 -9.84 17.23
CA GLY A 107 -0.31 -10.43 16.21
C GLY A 107 -0.09 -9.79 14.83
N LEU A 108 -0.81 -10.30 13.83
CA LEU A 108 -0.75 -9.83 12.43
C LEU A 108 -2.14 -9.41 11.95
N PRO A 109 -2.21 -8.44 11.03
CA PRO A 109 -1.13 -7.58 10.62
C PRO A 109 -0.72 -6.63 11.74
N THR A 110 0.56 -6.27 11.79
CA THR A 110 1.06 -5.14 12.56
C THR A 110 1.83 -4.22 11.63
N VAL A 111 1.46 -2.94 11.63
CA VAL A 111 2.12 -1.92 10.82
C VAL A 111 2.84 -0.94 11.74
N LEU A 112 4.13 -0.77 11.54
CA LEU A 112 4.98 0.17 12.25
C LEU A 112 5.33 1.35 11.35
N PHE A 113 5.50 2.51 11.96
CA PHE A 113 5.95 3.71 11.28
C PHE A 113 7.20 4.27 11.94
N PHE A 114 8.08 4.83 11.11
CA PHE A 114 9.35 5.42 11.51
C PHE A 114 9.47 6.81 10.88
N ASP A 115 10.12 7.72 11.59
CA ASP A 115 10.47 9.03 11.04
C ASP A 115 11.66 8.94 10.07
N GLY A 116 11.99 10.05 9.40
CA GLY A 116 13.11 10.12 8.46
C GLY A 116 14.49 9.91 9.09
N GLN A 117 14.61 9.87 10.42
CA GLN A 117 15.82 9.51 11.16
C GLN A 117 15.85 8.02 11.52
N GLY A 118 14.75 7.29 11.25
CA GLY A 118 14.59 5.86 11.54
C GLY A 118 14.26 5.58 13.00
N ASN A 119 13.66 6.53 13.71
CA ASN A 119 13.10 6.30 15.03
C ASN A 119 11.67 5.79 14.88
N GLU A 120 11.31 4.73 15.60
CA GLU A 120 9.94 4.25 15.60
C GLU A 120 9.00 5.29 16.21
N LEU A 121 7.79 5.38 15.63
CA LEU A 121 6.68 6.18 16.14
C LEU A 121 5.66 5.25 16.82
N PRO A 122 5.85 4.87 18.10
CA PRO A 122 5.05 3.83 18.75
C PRO A 122 3.56 4.17 18.84
N GLN A 123 3.22 5.47 18.91
CA GLN A 123 1.83 5.96 18.93
C GLN A 123 1.13 5.81 17.58
N LYS A 124 1.89 5.53 16.52
CA LYS A 124 1.38 5.32 15.15
C LYS A 124 1.25 3.85 14.76
N ARG A 125 1.52 2.92 15.68
CA ARG A 125 1.31 1.49 15.40
C ARG A 125 -0.13 1.20 15.04
N LEU A 126 -0.32 0.36 14.01
CA LEU A 126 -1.63 -0.20 13.65
C LEU A 126 -1.60 -1.72 13.81
N THR A 127 -2.70 -2.28 14.27
CA THR A 127 -2.91 -3.73 14.37
C THR A 127 -4.27 -4.07 13.79
N GLY A 128 -4.34 -5.16 13.02
CA GLY A 128 -5.56 -5.57 12.34
C GLY A 128 -5.88 -4.74 11.10
N PHE A 129 -7.04 -5.00 10.51
CA PHE A 129 -7.53 -4.29 9.33
C PHE A 129 -7.92 -2.85 9.65
N VAL A 130 -7.50 -1.91 8.81
CA VAL A 130 -7.85 -0.48 8.87
C VAL A 130 -8.30 -0.03 7.48
N PRO A 131 -9.51 0.52 7.30
CA PRO A 131 -10.00 0.97 6.01
C PRO A 131 -9.24 2.19 5.49
N PRO A 132 -9.26 2.46 4.15
CA PRO A 132 -8.45 3.49 3.49
C PRO A 132 -8.52 4.88 4.12
N GLU A 133 -9.72 5.38 4.41
CA GLU A 133 -9.89 6.74 4.95
C GLU A 133 -9.27 6.88 6.35
N ARG A 134 -9.43 5.85 7.18
CA ARG A 134 -8.84 5.84 8.53
C ARG A 134 -7.33 5.70 8.47
N PHE A 135 -6.83 4.89 7.52
CA PHE A 135 -5.40 4.72 7.29
C PHE A 135 -4.76 6.05 6.86
N LEU A 136 -5.36 6.75 5.88
CA LEU A 136 -4.89 8.06 5.40
C LEU A 136 -4.85 9.10 6.51
N ALA A 137 -5.94 9.24 7.28
CA ALA A 137 -6.00 10.15 8.42
C ALA A 137 -4.93 9.83 9.48
N HIS A 138 -4.63 8.54 9.66
CA HIS A 138 -3.64 8.09 10.65
C HIS A 138 -2.20 8.46 10.28
N ILE A 139 -1.87 8.51 8.98
CA ILE A 139 -0.52 8.78 8.47
C ILE A 139 -0.34 10.19 7.90
N GLU A 140 -1.34 11.08 7.99
CA GLU A 140 -1.29 12.39 7.34
C GLU A 140 -0.16 13.29 7.84
N ASP A 141 0.14 13.21 9.12
CA ASP A 141 1.15 14.03 9.85
C ASP A 141 2.55 13.38 9.92
N ILE A 142 2.75 12.19 9.37
CA ILE A 142 4.07 11.53 9.33
C ILE A 142 4.88 12.12 8.16
N GLN A 143 6.03 12.70 8.47
CA GLN A 143 6.96 13.33 7.52
C GLN A 143 8.36 12.73 7.62
#